data_0f96f7f28cc5b7cf371c22c283f1b122
#
_entry.id   0f96f7f28cc5b7cf371c22c283f1b122
#
_cell.length_a   1.000
_cell.length_b   1.000
_cell.length_c   1.000
_cell.angle_alpha   90.00
_cell.angle_beta   90.00
_cell.angle_gamma   90.00
#
_symmetry.space_group_name_H-M   'P 1'
#
loop_
_entity.id
_entity.type
_entity.pdbx_description
1 polymer ?
#
loop_
_entity_poly.entity_id
_entity_poly.type
_entity_poly.pdbx_seq_one_letter_code
_entity_poly.pdbx_strand_id
1 'polypeptide(L)'
;MEKIIRIDDHSGLVLEGGGMRGVLDSFMDRGIRFPYTIGVSAGACNGLSYMSGQRGRAKYSNIDLLEKYNYIGLKYLLKKRNIMDFDLLFQEFPEHILPYDYEAYFHCPERYVMVTTNCETGEANYFEEKRSKERVIDIVRASSSLPFVCPITYVDNIPMLDGGIVDSIPLMRARQDGFTNNVVVLTRNHGYRKEIQGTKVPPFIYKKYPLLREAINR
;
A
#
# COMPACT_ATOMS: atom_id res chain seq x y z
N MET A 1 -12.41 -32.01 -1.49
CA MET A 1 -11.87 -31.71 -0.14
C MET A 1 -11.62 -30.21 -0.07
N GLU A 2 -12.46 -29.48 0.65
CA GLU A 2 -12.19 -28.08 0.95
C GLU A 2 -10.87 -27.98 1.77
N LYS A 3 -9.91 -27.24 1.25
CA LYS A 3 -8.71 -26.92 2.03
C LYS A 3 -9.10 -25.92 3.11
N ILE A 4 -9.22 -26.36 4.34
CA ILE A 4 -9.42 -25.50 5.50
C ILE A 4 -8.09 -24.74 5.73
N ILE A 5 -8.10 -23.43 5.52
CA ILE A 5 -6.98 -22.57 5.90
C ILE A 5 -7.06 -22.40 7.42
N ARG A 6 -6.04 -22.87 8.13
CA ARG A 6 -5.90 -22.62 9.57
C ARG A 6 -4.97 -21.42 9.76
N ILE A 7 -5.44 -20.43 10.50
CA ILE A 7 -4.62 -19.29 10.91
C ILE A 7 -3.92 -19.68 12.22
N ASP A 8 -2.63 -19.53 12.26
CA ASP A 8 -1.74 -19.78 13.41
C ASP A 8 -0.78 -18.58 13.64
N ASP A 9 0.06 -18.65 14.63
CA ASP A 9 1.00 -17.58 15.00
C ASP A 9 2.08 -17.31 13.92
N HIS A 10 2.20 -18.21 12.92
CA HIS A 10 3.11 -18.06 11.78
C HIS A 10 2.37 -17.68 10.48
N SER A 11 1.10 -17.31 10.61
CA SER A 11 0.28 -16.95 9.45
C SER A 11 0.40 -15.47 9.12
N GLY A 12 0.64 -15.17 7.86
CA GLY A 12 0.74 -13.81 7.33
C GLY A 12 -0.26 -13.53 6.22
N LEU A 13 -0.67 -12.26 6.10
CA LEU A 13 -1.47 -11.75 5.01
C LEU A 13 -0.62 -10.78 4.17
N VAL A 14 -0.41 -11.12 2.90
CA VAL A 14 0.36 -10.33 1.94
C VAL A 14 -0.58 -9.68 0.94
N LEU A 15 -0.55 -8.37 0.87
CA LEU A 15 -1.46 -7.55 0.08
C LEU A 15 -0.69 -6.86 -1.06
N GLU A 16 -0.89 -7.37 -2.30
CA GLU A 16 -0.34 -6.76 -3.51
C GLU A 16 -0.86 -5.34 -3.71
N GLY A 17 -0.11 -4.47 -4.37
CA GLY A 17 -0.55 -3.18 -4.86
C GLY A 17 -1.64 -3.29 -5.94
N GLY A 18 -2.66 -2.41 -5.89
CA GLY A 18 -3.79 -2.43 -6.82
C GLY A 18 -5.12 -2.87 -6.20
N GLY A 19 -6.23 -2.42 -6.42
CA GLY A 19 -7.52 -2.46 -5.73
C GLY A 19 -8.03 -3.84 -5.24
N MET A 20 -7.95 -4.09 -3.97
CA MET A 20 -8.46 -5.29 -3.29
C MET A 20 -9.76 -5.01 -2.56
N ARG A 21 -10.86 -5.02 -3.28
CA ARG A 21 -12.11 -4.38 -2.87
C ARG A 21 -13.10 -5.23 -2.09
N GLY A 22 -12.84 -6.44 -1.70
CA GLY A 22 -13.88 -7.26 -1.04
C GLY A 22 -13.34 -8.38 -0.16
N VAL A 23 -12.11 -8.80 -0.39
CA VAL A 23 -11.52 -9.92 0.35
C VAL A 23 -11.34 -9.59 1.83
N LEU A 24 -10.89 -8.38 2.16
CA LEU A 24 -10.65 -7.97 3.54
C LEU A 24 -11.95 -7.88 4.35
N ASP A 25 -13.02 -7.37 3.73
CA ASP A 25 -14.35 -7.36 4.34
C ASP A 25 -14.83 -8.80 4.61
N SER A 26 -14.57 -9.74 3.68
CA SER A 26 -14.91 -11.15 3.88
C SER A 26 -14.12 -11.81 5.01
N PHE A 27 -12.87 -11.39 5.25
CA PHE A 27 -12.12 -11.85 6.42
C PHE A 27 -12.72 -11.28 7.71
N MET A 28 -13.02 -9.96 7.74
CA MET A 28 -13.66 -9.33 8.89
C MET A 28 -15.02 -9.96 9.22
N ASP A 29 -15.87 -10.24 8.21
CA ASP A 29 -17.18 -10.89 8.39
C ASP A 29 -17.08 -12.29 9.02
N ARG A 30 -15.97 -12.96 8.84
CA ARG A 30 -15.70 -14.31 9.39
C ARG A 30 -14.84 -14.27 10.65
N GLY A 31 -14.52 -13.07 11.18
CA GLY A 31 -13.65 -12.93 12.34
C GLY A 31 -12.21 -13.41 12.08
N ILE A 32 -11.79 -13.49 10.81
CA ILE A 32 -10.45 -13.93 10.46
C ILE A 32 -9.49 -12.75 10.63
N ARG A 33 -8.50 -12.91 11.54
CA ARG A 33 -7.42 -11.97 11.79
C ARG A 33 -6.08 -12.66 11.59
N PHE A 34 -5.15 -11.99 10.93
CA PHE A 34 -3.79 -12.51 10.73
C PHE A 34 -2.85 -11.81 11.70
N PRO A 35 -1.99 -12.55 12.43
CA PRO A 35 -1.03 -11.94 13.36
C PRO A 35 -0.04 -10.98 12.68
N TYR A 36 0.13 -11.13 11.36
CA TYR A 36 0.98 -10.30 10.53
C TYR A 36 0.26 -9.93 9.23
N THR A 37 0.34 -8.68 8.86
CA THR A 37 -0.14 -8.19 7.55
C THR A 37 0.92 -7.29 6.94
N ILE A 38 1.19 -7.44 5.65
CA ILE A 38 2.09 -6.58 4.90
C ILE A 38 1.41 -6.10 3.61
N GLY A 39 1.48 -4.81 3.32
CA GLY A 39 0.79 -4.22 2.18
C GLY A 39 1.62 -3.19 1.41
N VAL A 40 1.31 -3.09 0.10
CA VAL A 40 1.98 -2.19 -0.84
C VAL A 40 0.94 -1.33 -1.54
N SER A 41 1.17 -0.01 -1.67
CA SER A 41 0.31 0.90 -2.45
C SER A 41 -1.16 0.83 -2.00
N ALA A 42 -2.10 0.52 -2.88
CA ALA A 42 -3.49 0.29 -2.50
C ALA A 42 -3.65 -0.84 -1.46
N GLY A 43 -2.78 -1.85 -1.48
CA GLY A 43 -2.71 -2.89 -0.44
C GLY A 43 -2.36 -2.32 0.92
N ALA A 44 -1.48 -1.31 0.98
CA ALA A 44 -1.17 -0.60 2.23
C ALA A 44 -2.38 0.21 2.73
N CYS A 45 -3.07 0.94 1.86
CA CYS A 45 -4.27 1.70 2.26
C CYS A 45 -5.41 0.78 2.74
N ASN A 46 -5.67 -0.31 2.01
CA ASN A 46 -6.73 -1.26 2.35
C ASN A 46 -6.39 -2.06 3.62
N GLY A 47 -5.11 -2.40 3.82
CA GLY A 47 -4.62 -3.03 5.03
C GLY A 47 -4.89 -2.21 6.27
N LEU A 48 -4.73 -0.89 6.24
CA LEU A 48 -5.11 -0.01 7.36
C LEU A 48 -6.58 -0.18 7.74
N SER A 49 -7.50 -0.24 6.76
CA SER A 49 -8.93 -0.45 7.02
C SER A 49 -9.20 -1.82 7.68
N TYR A 50 -8.45 -2.84 7.30
CA TYR A 50 -8.51 -4.17 7.91
C TYR A 50 -7.97 -4.18 9.34
N MET A 51 -6.82 -3.53 9.56
CA MET A 51 -6.18 -3.45 10.88
C MET A 51 -7.03 -2.69 11.89
N SER A 52 -7.70 -1.60 11.48
CA SER A 52 -8.63 -0.85 12.35
C SER A 52 -10.01 -1.51 12.50
N GLY A 53 -10.28 -2.63 11.80
CA GLY A 53 -11.57 -3.30 11.84
C GLY A 53 -12.71 -2.53 11.15
N GLN A 54 -12.42 -1.50 10.39
CA GLN A 54 -13.41 -0.67 9.71
C GLN A 54 -13.95 -1.35 8.44
N ARG A 55 -14.90 -2.25 8.62
CA ARG A 55 -15.56 -2.98 7.54
C ARG A 55 -16.20 -2.03 6.52
N GLY A 56 -16.05 -2.35 5.24
CA GLY A 56 -16.62 -1.57 4.12
C GLY A 56 -15.85 -0.29 3.79
N ARG A 57 -14.93 0.16 4.67
CA ARG A 57 -14.19 1.39 4.47
C ARG A 57 -13.39 1.38 3.16
N ALA A 58 -12.66 0.30 2.90
CA ALA A 58 -11.85 0.15 1.69
C ALA A 58 -12.72 0.19 0.42
N LYS A 59 -13.89 -0.46 0.44
CA LYS A 59 -14.86 -0.39 -0.67
C LYS A 59 -15.39 1.03 -0.86
N TYR A 60 -15.86 1.66 0.21
CA TYR A 60 -16.44 2.99 0.16
C TYR A 60 -15.43 4.02 -0.37
N SER A 61 -14.19 4.01 0.13
CA SER A 61 -13.16 4.93 -0.34
C SER A 61 -12.77 4.72 -1.81
N ASN A 62 -12.65 3.46 -2.26
CA ASN A 62 -12.15 3.15 -3.60
C ASN A 62 -13.23 3.13 -4.69
N ILE A 63 -14.52 3.03 -4.34
CA ILE A 63 -15.62 3.01 -5.31
C ILE A 63 -16.49 4.24 -5.14
N ASP A 64 -17.21 4.32 -4.01
CA ASP A 64 -18.25 5.33 -3.84
C ASP A 64 -17.67 6.76 -3.79
N LEU A 65 -16.56 6.95 -3.06
CA LEU A 65 -15.89 8.25 -3.03
C LEU A 65 -15.15 8.56 -4.34
N LEU A 66 -14.65 7.55 -5.07
CA LEU A 66 -14.06 7.78 -6.38
C LEU A 66 -15.11 8.30 -7.37
N GLU A 67 -16.29 7.70 -7.40
CA GLU A 67 -17.40 8.19 -8.23
C GLU A 67 -17.82 9.62 -7.83
N LYS A 68 -17.97 9.86 -6.54
CA LYS A 68 -18.43 11.15 -6.01
C LYS A 68 -17.43 12.29 -6.25
N TYR A 69 -16.16 12.07 -5.97
CA TYR A 69 -15.14 13.13 -5.96
C TYR A 69 -14.25 13.11 -7.20
N ASN A 70 -14.25 11.99 -7.96
CA ASN A 70 -13.42 11.80 -9.15
C ASN A 70 -11.96 12.23 -8.90
N TYR A 71 -11.37 11.74 -7.81
CA TYR A 71 -10.08 12.17 -7.25
C TYR A 71 -8.87 11.59 -7.98
N ILE A 72 -9.07 10.81 -9.05
CA ILE A 72 -8.02 10.27 -9.93
C ILE A 72 -8.25 10.79 -11.34
N GLY A 73 -7.22 11.30 -12.00
CA GLY A 73 -7.30 11.67 -13.41
C GLY A 73 -6.27 12.72 -13.85
N LEU A 74 -6.13 12.87 -15.16
CA LEU A 74 -5.18 13.78 -15.80
C LEU A 74 -5.36 15.26 -15.38
N LYS A 75 -6.58 15.65 -14.99
CA LYS A 75 -6.85 17.01 -14.48
C LYS A 75 -5.97 17.39 -13.27
N TYR A 76 -5.66 16.41 -12.42
CA TYR A 76 -4.80 16.63 -11.25
C TYR A 76 -3.32 16.64 -11.64
N LEU A 77 -2.92 15.84 -12.63
CA LEU A 77 -1.55 15.86 -13.14
C LEU A 77 -1.17 17.24 -13.65
N LEU A 78 -2.07 17.92 -14.36
CA LEU A 78 -1.86 19.27 -14.88
C LEU A 78 -1.84 20.35 -13.78
N LYS A 79 -2.71 20.22 -12.75
CA LYS A 79 -2.86 21.22 -11.68
C LYS A 79 -1.88 21.03 -10.52
N LYS A 80 -1.70 19.78 -10.08
CA LYS A 80 -0.97 19.42 -8.85
C LYS A 80 0.29 18.57 -9.11
N ARG A 81 0.62 18.27 -10.37
CA ARG A 81 1.69 17.32 -10.78
C ARG A 81 1.53 15.95 -10.12
N ASN A 82 0.29 15.53 -9.94
CA ASN A 82 -0.10 14.31 -9.29
C ASN A 82 -1.35 13.75 -10.00
N ILE A 83 -1.38 12.46 -10.32
CA ILE A 83 -2.55 11.85 -10.97
C ILE A 83 -3.73 11.67 -10.00
N MET A 84 -3.47 11.72 -8.69
CA MET A 84 -4.47 11.60 -7.63
C MET A 84 -4.48 12.86 -6.77
N ASP A 85 -5.64 13.21 -6.22
CA ASP A 85 -5.73 14.25 -5.21
C ASP A 85 -5.30 13.71 -3.83
N PHE A 86 -4.00 13.81 -3.52
CA PHE A 86 -3.42 13.29 -2.29
C PHE A 86 -3.91 14.01 -1.04
N ASP A 87 -4.22 15.30 -1.13
CA ASP A 87 -4.73 16.06 0.01
C ASP A 87 -6.12 15.56 0.37
N LEU A 88 -6.97 15.32 -0.64
CA LEU A 88 -8.29 14.73 -0.45
C LEU A 88 -8.20 13.31 0.12
N LEU A 89 -7.31 12.46 -0.44
CA LEU A 89 -7.17 11.06 -0.04
C LEU A 89 -6.58 10.86 1.35
N PHE A 90 -5.54 11.62 1.70
CA PHE A 90 -4.72 11.38 2.89
C PHE A 90 -4.92 12.40 4.02
N GLN A 91 -5.73 13.45 3.78
CA GLN A 91 -6.13 14.42 4.80
C GLN A 91 -7.65 14.47 4.93
N GLU A 92 -8.37 14.94 3.91
CA GLU A 92 -9.82 15.16 4.02
C GLU A 92 -10.62 13.88 4.26
N PHE A 93 -10.29 12.78 3.57
CA PHE A 93 -10.99 11.52 3.78
C PHE A 93 -10.82 10.99 5.20
N PRO A 94 -9.59 10.77 5.72
CA PRO A 94 -9.41 10.17 7.04
C PRO A 94 -9.79 11.10 8.19
N GLU A 95 -9.90 12.42 7.96
CA GLU A 95 -10.24 13.38 9.03
C GLU A 95 -11.71 13.74 9.03
N HIS A 96 -12.33 13.95 7.87
CA HIS A 96 -13.64 14.60 7.78
C HIS A 96 -14.70 13.80 7.04
N ILE A 97 -14.35 13.17 5.92
CA ILE A 97 -15.34 12.56 5.01
C ILE A 97 -15.60 11.10 5.36
N LEU A 98 -14.55 10.38 5.70
CA LEU A 98 -14.56 8.97 6.08
C LEU A 98 -13.56 8.78 7.23
N PRO A 99 -13.89 9.21 8.45
CA PRO A 99 -12.95 9.22 9.57
C PRO A 99 -12.27 7.88 9.78
N TYR A 100 -10.94 7.91 9.95
CA TYR A 100 -10.16 6.72 10.21
C TYR A 100 -10.04 6.50 11.73
N ASP A 101 -10.27 5.28 12.18
CA ASP A 101 -10.15 4.92 13.58
C ASP A 101 -8.68 4.60 13.94
N TYR A 102 -7.92 5.66 14.26
CA TYR A 102 -6.53 5.54 14.67
C TYR A 102 -6.38 4.82 16.01
N GLU A 103 -7.34 5.01 16.93
CA GLU A 103 -7.33 4.35 18.23
C GLU A 103 -7.42 2.83 18.07
N ALA A 104 -8.39 2.34 17.30
CA ALA A 104 -8.50 0.91 17.00
C ALA A 104 -7.25 0.38 16.31
N TYR A 105 -6.66 1.14 15.38
CA TYR A 105 -5.43 0.76 14.69
C TYR A 105 -4.23 0.68 15.64
N PHE A 106 -4.02 1.67 16.50
CA PHE A 106 -2.87 1.70 17.41
C PHE A 106 -2.93 0.62 18.50
N HIS A 107 -4.14 0.27 18.94
CA HIS A 107 -4.35 -0.81 19.92
C HIS A 107 -4.48 -2.22 19.31
N CYS A 108 -4.52 -2.31 17.97
CA CYS A 108 -4.55 -3.59 17.27
C CYS A 108 -3.27 -4.40 17.57
N PRO A 109 -3.37 -5.65 18.09
CA PRO A 109 -2.21 -6.42 18.51
C PRO A 109 -1.41 -6.97 17.33
N GLU A 110 -2.00 -7.08 16.16
CA GLU A 110 -1.37 -7.65 14.99
C GLU A 110 -0.31 -6.69 14.41
N ARG A 111 0.78 -7.26 13.91
CA ARG A 111 1.83 -6.49 13.22
C ARG A 111 1.33 -6.05 11.84
N TYR A 112 1.61 -4.81 11.51
CA TYR A 112 1.30 -4.29 10.18
C TYR A 112 2.49 -3.59 9.56
N VAL A 113 2.90 -4.06 8.37
CA VAL A 113 4.05 -3.56 7.62
C VAL A 113 3.57 -2.88 6.33
N MET A 114 4.06 -1.68 6.07
CA MET A 114 3.79 -0.90 4.87
C MET A 114 5.07 -0.74 4.06
N VAL A 115 5.01 -1.00 2.76
CA VAL A 115 6.18 -1.05 1.89
C VAL A 115 6.29 0.22 1.05
N THR A 116 7.48 0.80 1.01
CA THR A 116 7.84 1.91 0.12
C THR A 116 9.15 1.62 -0.60
N THR A 117 9.48 2.41 -1.61
CA THR A 117 10.80 2.39 -2.27
C THR A 117 11.59 3.61 -1.86
N ASN A 118 12.78 3.42 -1.30
CA ASN A 118 13.71 4.49 -0.99
C ASN A 118 14.33 5.04 -2.28
N CYS A 119 14.17 6.32 -2.52
CA CYS A 119 14.69 6.94 -3.74
C CYS A 119 16.22 7.04 -3.77
N GLU A 120 16.87 7.11 -2.61
CA GLU A 120 18.32 7.25 -2.51
C GLU A 120 19.04 5.93 -2.76
N THR A 121 18.49 4.83 -2.23
CA THR A 121 19.11 3.50 -2.31
C THR A 121 18.55 2.64 -3.44
N GLY A 122 17.33 2.93 -3.94
CA GLY A 122 16.61 2.09 -4.89
C GLY A 122 16.13 0.76 -4.28
N GLU A 123 16.06 0.66 -2.96
CA GLU A 123 15.67 -0.54 -2.22
C GLU A 123 14.31 -0.36 -1.52
N ALA A 124 13.68 -1.48 -1.13
CA ALA A 124 12.44 -1.45 -0.38
C ALA A 124 12.70 -1.03 1.08
N ASN A 125 11.87 -0.12 1.59
CA ASN A 125 11.75 0.16 3.00
C ASN A 125 10.44 -0.42 3.54
N TYR A 126 10.53 -1.03 4.73
CA TYR A 126 9.43 -1.70 5.41
C TYR A 126 9.16 -0.99 6.73
N PHE A 127 7.99 -0.36 6.84
CA PHE A 127 7.63 0.45 7.98
C PHE A 127 6.55 -0.20 8.83
N GLU A 128 6.76 -0.19 10.13
CA GLU A 128 5.74 -0.43 11.14
C GLU A 128 5.53 0.87 11.92
N GLU A 129 4.28 1.29 12.11
CA GLU A 129 3.96 2.50 12.86
C GLU A 129 2.67 2.29 13.68
N LYS A 130 2.74 2.50 14.98
CA LYS A 130 1.64 2.29 15.93
C LYS A 130 1.50 3.45 16.94
N ARG A 131 2.10 4.61 16.66
CA ARG A 131 2.15 5.72 17.63
C ARG A 131 1.79 7.07 17.03
N SER A 132 2.22 7.36 15.79
CA SER A 132 2.01 8.67 15.16
C SER A 132 1.06 8.55 13.97
N LYS A 133 -0.06 9.26 14.06
CA LYS A 133 -1.03 9.43 12.97
C LYS A 133 -0.36 10.04 11.72
N GLU A 134 0.41 11.10 11.91
CA GLU A 134 1.08 11.83 10.84
C GLU A 134 2.04 10.91 10.11
N ARG A 135 2.82 10.13 10.85
CA ARG A 135 3.78 9.20 10.26
C ARG A 135 3.11 8.04 9.52
N VAL A 136 1.96 7.53 10.01
CA VAL A 136 1.14 6.55 9.26
C VAL A 136 0.68 7.14 7.94
N ILE A 137 0.19 8.39 7.95
CA ILE A 137 -0.24 9.10 6.74
C ILE A 137 0.92 9.25 5.76
N ASP A 138 2.09 9.70 6.22
CA ASP A 138 3.27 9.87 5.37
C ASP A 138 3.71 8.55 4.72
N ILE A 139 3.72 7.45 5.48
CA ILE A 139 4.08 6.12 4.98
C ILE A 139 3.10 5.63 3.91
N VAL A 140 1.79 5.70 4.15
CA VAL A 140 0.82 5.22 3.14
C VAL A 140 0.76 6.12 1.91
N ARG A 141 0.96 7.42 2.10
CA ARG A 141 1.10 8.39 1.00
C ARG A 141 2.32 8.05 0.15
N ALA A 142 3.47 7.78 0.78
CA ALA A 142 4.69 7.34 0.10
C ALA A 142 4.48 6.00 -0.63
N SER A 143 3.88 5.01 0.05
CA SER A 143 3.55 3.71 -0.55
C SER A 143 2.63 3.82 -1.76
N SER A 144 1.85 4.89 -1.87
CA SER A 144 0.92 5.16 -2.99
C SER A 144 1.47 6.16 -4.02
N SER A 145 2.70 6.65 -3.85
CA SER A 145 3.33 7.64 -4.74
C SER A 145 3.91 6.96 -5.98
N LEU A 146 3.07 6.78 -7.00
CA LEU A 146 3.46 6.15 -8.27
C LEU A 146 4.55 6.95 -8.98
N PRO A 147 5.58 6.30 -9.55
CA PRO A 147 6.62 6.97 -10.31
C PRO A 147 6.03 7.71 -11.52
N PHE A 148 6.64 8.85 -11.88
CA PHE A 148 6.30 9.74 -13.00
C PHE A 148 5.00 10.54 -12.84
N VAL A 149 4.00 10.02 -12.14
CA VAL A 149 2.65 10.60 -12.07
C VAL A 149 2.26 11.10 -10.69
N CYS A 150 3.07 10.81 -9.67
CA CYS A 150 2.94 11.35 -8.31
C CYS A 150 4.23 12.01 -7.85
N PRO A 151 4.18 12.95 -6.90
CA PRO A 151 5.36 13.54 -6.30
C PRO A 151 6.08 12.51 -5.41
N ILE A 152 7.39 12.72 -5.23
CA ILE A 152 8.16 12.05 -4.18
C ILE A 152 7.59 12.50 -2.83
N THR A 153 7.32 11.55 -1.95
CA THR A 153 6.86 11.79 -0.58
C THR A 153 7.99 11.49 0.39
N TYR A 154 8.04 12.24 1.49
CA TYR A 154 9.10 12.08 2.48
C TYR A 154 8.57 11.36 3.71
N VAL A 155 9.30 10.36 4.19
CA VAL A 155 9.09 9.69 5.48
C VAL A 155 10.38 9.84 6.27
N ASP A 156 10.33 10.45 7.44
CA ASP A 156 11.51 10.74 8.28
C ASP A 156 12.61 11.54 7.50
N ASN A 157 12.21 12.46 6.64
CA ASN A 157 13.06 13.22 5.70
C ASN A 157 13.75 12.39 4.61
N ILE A 158 13.44 11.12 4.47
CA ILE A 158 13.94 10.25 3.39
C ILE A 158 12.95 10.26 2.23
N PRO A 159 13.42 10.52 0.99
CA PRO A 159 12.54 10.54 -0.19
C PRO A 159 12.08 9.12 -0.55
N MET A 160 10.77 8.95 -0.67
CA MET A 160 10.13 7.66 -0.92
C MET A 160 9.17 7.74 -2.11
N LEU A 161 9.00 6.61 -2.79
CA LEU A 161 7.99 6.33 -3.80
C LEU A 161 7.28 5.00 -3.50
N ASP A 162 6.31 4.65 -4.36
CA ASP A 162 5.51 3.42 -4.27
C ASP A 162 6.39 2.17 -4.12
N GLY A 163 6.07 1.34 -3.13
CA GLY A 163 6.81 0.11 -2.85
C GLY A 163 6.77 -0.92 -3.98
N GLY A 164 5.75 -0.85 -4.84
CA GLY A 164 5.59 -1.73 -5.99
C GLY A 164 6.66 -1.57 -7.08
N ILE A 165 7.53 -0.56 -6.97
CA ILE A 165 8.70 -0.43 -7.85
C ILE A 165 9.66 -1.61 -7.62
N VAL A 166 9.92 -1.97 -6.37
CA VAL A 166 10.93 -3.00 -6.00
C VAL A 166 10.33 -4.24 -5.37
N ASP A 167 9.23 -4.13 -4.61
CA ASP A 167 8.62 -5.27 -3.93
C ASP A 167 7.09 -5.17 -3.97
N SER A 168 6.52 -5.49 -5.14
CA SER A 168 5.07 -5.40 -5.35
C SER A 168 4.25 -6.48 -4.64
N ILE A 169 4.88 -7.62 -4.30
CA ILE A 169 4.28 -8.75 -3.58
C ILE A 169 5.26 -9.18 -2.47
N PRO A 170 5.26 -8.53 -1.29
CA PRO A 170 6.31 -8.68 -0.27
C PRO A 170 6.24 -10.00 0.51
N LEU A 171 6.10 -11.12 -0.21
CA LEU A 171 6.03 -12.45 0.36
C LEU A 171 7.37 -12.87 0.99
N MET A 172 8.48 -12.50 0.35
CA MET A 172 9.80 -12.86 0.88
C MET A 172 10.08 -12.13 2.19
N ARG A 173 9.65 -10.87 2.30
CA ARG A 173 9.74 -10.13 3.54
C ARG A 173 8.90 -10.77 4.65
N ALA A 174 7.66 -11.17 4.38
CA ALA A 174 6.82 -11.85 5.36
C ALA A 174 7.50 -13.13 5.90
N ARG A 175 8.14 -13.91 5.02
CA ARG A 175 8.91 -15.10 5.41
C ARG A 175 10.13 -14.78 6.25
N GLN A 176 10.87 -13.72 5.92
CA GLN A 176 12.02 -13.24 6.68
C GLN A 176 11.62 -12.76 8.08
N ASP A 177 10.43 -12.17 8.19
CA ASP A 177 9.85 -11.75 9.47
C ASP A 177 9.29 -12.92 10.31
N GLY A 178 9.42 -14.19 9.83
CA GLY A 178 9.03 -15.41 10.55
C GLY A 178 7.65 -15.96 10.20
N PHE A 179 6.92 -15.34 9.27
CA PHE A 179 5.58 -15.77 8.87
C PHE A 179 5.65 -16.66 7.63
N THR A 180 5.58 -17.98 7.86
CA THR A 180 5.79 -18.99 6.81
C THR A 180 4.50 -19.41 6.10
N ASN A 181 3.34 -19.29 6.78
CA ASN A 181 2.03 -19.65 6.27
C ASN A 181 1.32 -18.39 5.74
N ASN A 182 1.50 -18.05 4.47
CA ASN A 182 1.00 -16.80 3.94
C ASN A 182 -0.22 -16.97 3.05
N VAL A 183 -1.24 -16.16 3.30
CA VAL A 183 -2.30 -15.87 2.35
C VAL A 183 -1.87 -14.67 1.52
N VAL A 184 -1.75 -14.85 0.22
CA VAL A 184 -1.35 -13.78 -0.72
C VAL A 184 -2.57 -13.36 -1.50
N VAL A 185 -2.96 -12.10 -1.37
CA VAL A 185 -4.08 -11.52 -2.13
C VAL A 185 -3.52 -10.77 -3.32
N LEU A 186 -3.76 -11.32 -4.49
CA LEU A 186 -3.32 -10.77 -5.77
C LEU A 186 -4.41 -9.92 -6.41
N THR A 187 -4.02 -8.91 -7.15
CA THR A 187 -4.91 -7.98 -7.85
C THR A 187 -5.06 -8.28 -9.33
N ARG A 188 -4.19 -9.12 -9.87
CA ARG A 188 -4.20 -9.56 -11.27
C ARG A 188 -4.90 -10.89 -11.42
N ASN A 189 -5.43 -11.14 -12.62
CA ASN A 189 -6.07 -12.41 -12.96
C ASN A 189 -5.09 -13.58 -12.84
N HIS A 190 -5.62 -14.77 -12.52
CA HIS A 190 -4.82 -16.00 -12.51
C HIS A 190 -4.07 -16.19 -13.82
N GLY A 191 -2.79 -16.54 -13.74
CA GLY A 191 -1.93 -16.73 -14.92
C GLY A 191 -1.28 -15.45 -15.46
N TYR A 192 -1.60 -14.26 -14.93
CA TYR A 192 -0.93 -13.05 -15.34
C TYR A 192 0.58 -13.14 -15.08
N ARG A 193 1.37 -12.78 -16.09
CA ARG A 193 2.82 -12.60 -15.99
C ARG A 193 3.14 -11.19 -16.45
N LYS A 194 3.87 -10.44 -15.62
CA LYS A 194 4.35 -9.11 -16.02
C LYS A 194 5.35 -9.30 -17.15
N GLU A 195 5.06 -8.71 -18.32
CA GLU A 195 6.06 -8.62 -19.37
C GLU A 195 7.19 -7.70 -18.92
N ILE A 196 8.42 -8.19 -19.00
CA ILE A 196 9.61 -7.39 -18.70
C ILE A 196 9.83 -6.47 -19.91
N GLN A 197 9.01 -5.44 -20.02
CA GLN A 197 9.30 -4.35 -20.94
C GLN A 197 10.26 -3.42 -20.21
N GLY A 198 11.53 -3.49 -20.57
CA GLY A 198 12.55 -2.59 -20.03
C GLY A 198 12.26 -1.14 -20.41
N THR A 199 11.44 -0.49 -19.63
CA THR A 199 11.21 0.96 -19.76
C THR A 199 12.46 1.67 -19.27
N LYS A 200 13.35 2.03 -20.21
CA LYS A 200 14.53 2.80 -19.85
C LYS A 200 14.11 4.20 -19.43
N VAL A 201 14.19 4.48 -18.15
CA VAL A 201 13.97 5.82 -17.59
C VAL A 201 15.09 6.75 -18.08
N PRO A 202 14.79 7.85 -18.80
CA PRO A 202 15.79 8.79 -19.26
C PRO A 202 16.64 9.36 -18.11
N PRO A 203 17.96 9.61 -18.32
CA PRO A 203 18.85 10.08 -17.27
C PRO A 203 18.46 11.39 -16.59
N PHE A 204 17.70 12.25 -17.26
CA PHE A 204 17.24 13.52 -16.69
C PHE A 204 16.04 13.36 -15.76
N ILE A 205 15.28 12.26 -15.87
CA ILE A 205 14.22 11.92 -14.93
C ILE A 205 14.87 11.31 -13.67
N TYR A 206 14.47 11.76 -12.49
CA TYR A 206 15.09 11.36 -11.22
C TYR A 206 16.62 11.51 -11.22
N LYS A 207 17.14 12.62 -11.81
CA LYS A 207 18.59 12.88 -11.92
C LYS A 207 19.32 12.76 -10.59
N LYS A 208 18.67 13.16 -9.48
CA LYS A 208 19.23 13.10 -8.12
C LYS A 208 19.24 11.66 -7.55
N TYR A 209 18.51 10.73 -8.15
CA TYR A 209 18.28 9.38 -7.62
C TYR A 209 18.65 8.32 -8.68
N PRO A 210 19.93 8.08 -8.96
CA PRO A 210 20.37 7.14 -9.98
C PRO A 210 19.97 5.70 -9.65
N LEU A 211 20.05 5.29 -8.37
CA LEU A 211 19.69 3.94 -7.93
C LEU A 211 18.18 3.67 -8.04
N LEU A 212 17.34 4.70 -7.79
CA LEU A 212 15.90 4.60 -8.07
C LEU A 212 15.64 4.33 -9.56
N ARG A 213 16.35 5.02 -10.48
CA ARG A 213 16.19 4.77 -11.93
C ARG A 213 16.57 3.35 -12.30
N GLU A 214 17.62 2.82 -11.70
CA GLU A 214 18.02 1.43 -11.91
C GLU A 214 16.93 0.47 -11.41
N ALA A 215 16.35 0.74 -10.24
CA ALA A 215 15.26 -0.05 -9.68
C ALA A 215 14.02 -0.05 -10.59
N ILE A 216 13.64 1.11 -11.15
CA ILE A 216 12.50 1.21 -12.09
C ILE A 216 12.77 0.47 -13.40
N ASN A 217 14.03 0.37 -13.81
CA ASN A 217 14.42 -0.27 -15.07
C ASN A 217 14.54 -1.82 -14.97
N ARG A 218 14.44 -2.40 -13.78
CA ARG A 218 14.43 -3.86 -13.52
C ARG A 218 13.05 -4.46 -13.73
#